data_1df3fba34df89d5ec94e0cdac7a32aff
#
_entry.id   1df3fba34df89d5ec94e0cdac7a32aff
#
_cell.length_a   1.000
_cell.length_b   1.000
_cell.length_c   1.000
_cell.angle_alpha   90.00
_cell.angle_beta   90.00
_cell.angle_gamma   90.00
#
_symmetry.space_group_name_H-M   'P 1'
#
loop_
_entity.id
_entity.type
_entity.pdbx_description
1 polymer ?
#
loop_
_entity_poly.entity_id
_entity_poly.type
_entity_poly.pdbx_seq_one_letter_code
_entity_poly.pdbx_strand_id
1 'polypeptide(L)'
;QEENRFVLALETIKSREFIGCVRIDIDSGVGYIGFWIGRPYWERDFGAEALKRATRFAFEDLTLNALNAHVIPGDVALQGMLENTGYVLTGEGLGVIGCYKGKLEYCLDRDGWAVQQGTKPTLLVVAVAMVDPDGRVLMAKRPNGKKMSGLWEFPGGKVEGGESLEAALIRELKEELGIDTRESCLAAYTFVSHEYEDFRLLMPLYVCRVWKGTPQAREGQDLAWVRPQRMRNYPMPPADEPLIAMLCDLL
;
A
#
# COMPACT_ATOMS: atom_id res chain seq x y z
N GLN A 1 15.11 7.40 26.55
CA GLN A 1 15.46 6.18 25.82
C GLN A 1 14.13 5.54 25.46
N GLU A 2 13.77 5.56 24.17
CA GLU A 2 12.65 4.78 23.67
C GLU A 2 12.96 3.30 23.92
N GLU A 3 12.03 2.56 24.51
CA GLU A 3 12.19 1.13 24.72
C GLU A 3 12.11 0.43 23.34
N ASN A 4 13.27 0.12 22.78
CA ASN A 4 13.36 -0.56 21.48
C ASN A 4 13.18 -2.08 21.60
N ARG A 5 12.72 -2.58 22.76
CA ARG A 5 12.54 -4.02 23.00
C ARG A 5 11.37 -4.31 23.92
N PHE A 6 10.52 -5.21 23.48
CA PHE A 6 9.41 -5.77 24.26
C PHE A 6 9.63 -7.26 24.49
N VAL A 7 9.42 -7.71 25.74
CA VAL A 7 9.45 -9.14 26.10
C VAL A 7 8.13 -9.47 26.79
N LEU A 8 7.32 -10.31 26.18
CA LEU A 8 5.99 -10.69 26.63
C LEU A 8 6.01 -12.13 27.14
N ALA A 9 5.58 -12.34 28.37
CA ALA A 9 5.40 -13.66 28.92
C ALA A 9 4.15 -14.36 28.32
N LEU A 10 4.27 -15.62 28.00
CA LEU A 10 3.15 -16.46 27.55
C LEU A 10 2.68 -17.33 28.70
N GLU A 11 1.40 -17.20 29.05
CA GLU A 11 0.75 -17.98 30.08
C GLU A 11 -0.53 -18.63 29.55
N THR A 12 -0.83 -19.83 30.06
CA THR A 12 -2.12 -20.46 29.78
C THR A 12 -3.24 -19.70 30.49
N ILE A 13 -4.36 -19.49 29.82
CA ILE A 13 -5.51 -18.76 30.41
C ILE A 13 -6.08 -19.45 31.64
N LYS A 14 -6.18 -20.78 31.60
CA LYS A 14 -6.83 -21.58 32.66
C LYS A 14 -5.96 -21.76 33.89
N SER A 15 -4.71 -22.17 33.73
CA SER A 15 -3.84 -22.53 34.88
C SER A 15 -2.85 -21.42 35.24
N ARG A 16 -2.77 -20.32 34.44
CA ARG A 16 -1.77 -19.25 34.62
C ARG A 16 -0.34 -19.76 34.63
N GLU A 17 -0.13 -20.87 33.96
CA GLU A 17 1.16 -21.51 33.87
C GLU A 17 2.00 -20.83 32.79
N PHE A 18 3.22 -20.45 33.14
CA PHE A 18 4.18 -19.87 32.19
C PHE A 18 4.66 -20.94 31.19
N ILE A 19 4.46 -20.66 29.90
CA ILE A 19 4.74 -21.61 28.82
C ILE A 19 5.83 -21.12 27.85
N GLY A 20 6.23 -19.87 27.93
CA GLY A 20 7.22 -19.30 27.02
C GLY A 20 7.25 -17.78 27.00
N CYS A 21 7.94 -17.21 26.05
CA CYS A 21 7.92 -15.76 25.82
C CYS A 21 8.04 -15.40 24.34
N VAL A 22 7.56 -14.19 24.02
CA VAL A 22 7.76 -13.50 22.75
C VAL A 22 8.61 -12.29 22.98
N ARG A 23 9.58 -12.05 22.10
CA ARG A 23 10.40 -10.84 22.06
C ARG A 23 10.15 -10.11 20.74
N ILE A 24 10.00 -8.79 20.81
CA ILE A 24 9.97 -7.89 19.66
C ILE A 24 11.05 -6.83 19.87
N ASP A 25 12.08 -6.87 19.04
CA ASP A 25 13.08 -5.80 18.96
C ASP A 25 12.64 -4.82 17.86
N ILE A 26 12.76 -3.50 18.10
CA ILE A 26 12.30 -2.48 17.15
C ILE A 26 13.49 -1.68 16.64
N ASP A 27 13.56 -1.51 15.34
CA ASP A 27 14.50 -0.61 14.67
C ASP A 27 13.78 0.13 13.55
N SER A 28 13.79 1.48 13.64
CA SER A 28 13.25 2.37 12.58
C SER A 28 11.83 2.02 12.13
N GLY A 29 10.95 1.66 13.08
CA GLY A 29 9.54 1.32 12.80
C GLY A 29 9.32 -0.10 12.27
N VAL A 30 10.37 -0.92 12.19
CA VAL A 30 10.32 -2.34 11.85
C VAL A 30 10.58 -3.18 13.10
N GLY A 31 9.70 -4.16 13.35
CA GLY A 31 9.86 -5.12 14.44
C GLY A 31 10.57 -6.38 13.98
N TYR A 32 11.35 -6.98 14.88
CA TYR A 32 11.98 -8.29 14.70
C TYR A 32 11.46 -9.22 15.78
N ILE A 33 10.59 -10.16 15.41
CA ILE A 33 9.94 -11.07 16.34
C ILE A 33 10.77 -12.34 16.53
N GLY A 34 10.89 -12.74 17.78
CA GLY A 34 11.40 -14.04 18.17
C GLY A 34 10.57 -14.60 19.33
N PHE A 35 10.36 -15.90 19.37
CA PHE A 35 9.65 -16.54 20.48
C PHE A 35 10.20 -17.92 20.76
N TRP A 36 9.95 -18.37 21.96
CA TRP A 36 10.16 -19.76 22.33
C TRP A 36 9.00 -20.25 23.20
N ILE A 37 8.71 -21.53 23.10
CA ILE A 37 7.70 -22.23 23.90
C ILE A 37 8.34 -23.47 24.50
N GLY A 38 8.03 -23.74 25.74
CA GLY A 38 8.50 -24.90 26.46
C GLY A 38 8.11 -26.20 25.75
N ARG A 39 9.02 -27.18 25.71
CA ARG A 39 8.87 -28.44 25.00
C ARG A 39 7.56 -29.21 25.30
N PRO A 40 7.00 -29.23 26.52
CA PRO A 40 5.73 -29.90 26.83
C PRO A 40 4.52 -29.32 26.09
N TYR A 41 4.66 -28.14 25.43
CA TYR A 41 3.59 -27.40 24.78
C TYR A 41 3.70 -27.35 23.26
N TRP A 42 4.71 -27.98 22.64
CA TRP A 42 5.00 -27.88 21.21
C TRP A 42 3.94 -28.52 20.31
N GLU A 43 3.29 -29.60 20.75
CA GLU A 43 2.26 -30.30 19.97
C GLU A 43 0.86 -29.66 20.10
N ARG A 44 0.81 -28.47 20.67
CA ARG A 44 -0.41 -27.68 20.84
C ARG A 44 -0.29 -26.38 20.04
N ASP A 45 -1.40 -25.83 19.62
CA ASP A 45 -1.44 -24.61 18.77
C ASP A 45 -0.99 -23.30 19.49
N PHE A 46 -0.31 -23.43 20.63
CA PHE A 46 0.16 -22.26 21.40
C PHE A 46 1.16 -21.39 20.64
N GLY A 47 1.99 -21.98 19.75
CA GLY A 47 2.92 -21.22 18.92
C GLY A 47 2.22 -20.33 17.92
N ALA A 48 1.23 -20.87 17.22
CA ALA A 48 0.44 -20.13 16.25
C ALA A 48 -0.42 -19.05 16.93
N GLU A 49 -1.01 -19.35 18.09
CA GLU A 49 -1.76 -18.36 18.87
C GLU A 49 -0.87 -17.23 19.38
N ALA A 50 0.31 -17.56 19.92
CA ALA A 50 1.28 -16.59 20.40
C ALA A 50 1.76 -15.67 19.28
N LEU A 51 2.08 -16.24 18.10
CA LEU A 51 2.46 -15.47 16.92
C LEU A 51 1.36 -14.50 16.49
N LYS A 52 0.11 -14.96 16.35
CA LYS A 52 -1.04 -14.12 15.99
C LYS A 52 -1.26 -12.96 16.97
N ARG A 53 -1.20 -13.23 18.28
CA ARG A 53 -1.35 -12.19 19.31
C ARG A 53 -0.21 -11.19 19.32
N ALA A 54 1.04 -11.66 19.17
CA ALA A 54 2.20 -10.79 19.09
C ALA A 54 2.21 -9.94 17.81
N THR A 55 1.79 -10.50 16.69
CA THR A 55 1.59 -9.78 15.43
C THR A 55 0.55 -8.67 15.58
N ARG A 56 -0.57 -8.99 16.20
CA ARG A 56 -1.61 -8.00 16.49
C ARG A 56 -1.09 -6.86 17.37
N PHE A 57 -0.41 -7.18 18.46
CA PHE A 57 0.23 -6.20 19.36
C PHE A 57 1.22 -5.30 18.60
N ALA A 58 2.05 -5.88 17.72
CA ALA A 58 3.01 -5.14 16.92
C ALA A 58 2.34 -4.08 16.01
N PHE A 59 1.23 -4.43 15.36
CA PHE A 59 0.56 -3.53 14.41
C PHE A 59 -0.45 -2.59 15.07
N GLU A 60 -1.20 -3.03 16.09
CA GLU A 60 -2.24 -2.20 16.75
C GLU A 60 -1.67 -1.30 17.84
N ASP A 61 -0.85 -1.85 18.74
CA ASP A 61 -0.38 -1.13 19.93
C ASP A 61 0.97 -0.42 19.67
N LEU A 62 1.92 -1.10 19.01
CA LEU A 62 3.24 -0.52 18.69
C LEU A 62 3.27 0.24 17.36
N THR A 63 2.20 0.19 16.58
CA THR A 63 2.04 0.88 15.29
C THR A 63 3.18 0.65 14.29
N LEU A 64 3.79 -0.54 14.29
CA LEU A 64 4.91 -0.87 13.41
C LEU A 64 4.48 -0.90 11.93
N ASN A 65 5.43 -0.62 11.04
CA ASN A 65 5.24 -0.69 9.60
C ASN A 65 5.40 -2.10 9.04
N ALA A 66 6.27 -2.89 9.66
CA ALA A 66 6.50 -4.29 9.30
C ALA A 66 6.97 -5.10 10.52
N LEU A 67 6.79 -6.42 10.44
CA LEU A 67 7.26 -7.38 11.44
C LEU A 67 8.01 -8.51 10.74
N ASN A 68 9.30 -8.63 11.03
CA ASN A 68 10.20 -9.61 10.45
C ASN A 68 10.47 -10.76 11.41
N ALA A 69 10.56 -11.98 10.87
CA ALA A 69 10.94 -13.18 11.60
C ALA A 69 12.10 -13.88 10.88
N HIS A 70 13.08 -14.35 11.66
CA HIS A 70 14.23 -15.07 11.12
C HIS A 70 14.18 -16.53 11.51
N VAL A 71 14.20 -17.42 10.53
CA VAL A 71 14.00 -18.87 10.67
C VAL A 71 15.21 -19.66 10.18
N ILE A 72 15.59 -20.70 10.91
CA ILE A 72 16.62 -21.64 10.44
C ILE A 72 16.05 -22.41 9.24
N PRO A 73 16.79 -22.56 8.11
CA PRO A 73 16.27 -23.20 6.89
C PRO A 73 15.67 -24.60 7.06
N GLY A 74 16.04 -25.33 8.10
CA GLY A 74 15.50 -26.66 8.40
C GLY A 74 14.27 -26.71 9.30
N ASP A 75 13.80 -25.56 9.83
CA ASP A 75 12.62 -25.50 10.71
C ASP A 75 11.34 -25.32 9.89
N VAL A 76 10.91 -26.42 9.24
CA VAL A 76 9.71 -26.44 8.38
C VAL A 76 8.44 -26.10 9.17
N ALA A 77 8.39 -26.47 10.46
CA ALA A 77 7.21 -26.20 11.30
C ALA A 77 7.02 -24.70 11.51
N LEU A 78 8.09 -23.98 11.84
CA LEU A 78 8.03 -22.52 12.01
C LEU A 78 7.80 -21.80 10.69
N GLN A 79 8.39 -22.27 9.58
CA GLN A 79 8.12 -21.72 8.24
C GLN A 79 6.65 -21.83 7.90
N GLY A 80 6.04 -23.01 8.01
CA GLY A 80 4.61 -23.20 7.76
C GLY A 80 3.72 -22.39 8.71
N MET A 81 4.11 -22.20 9.96
CA MET A 81 3.39 -21.36 10.90
C MET A 81 3.39 -19.89 10.47
N LEU A 82 4.53 -19.35 10.02
CA LEU A 82 4.66 -17.98 9.53
C LEU A 82 3.84 -17.80 8.24
N GLU A 83 3.95 -18.70 7.28
CA GLU A 83 3.19 -18.66 6.03
C GLU A 83 1.67 -18.70 6.28
N ASN A 84 1.21 -19.60 7.17
CA ASN A 84 -0.21 -19.67 7.56
C ASN A 84 -0.71 -18.44 8.35
N THR A 85 0.21 -17.65 8.89
CA THR A 85 -0.09 -16.36 9.52
C THR A 85 0.24 -15.17 8.61
N GLY A 86 0.44 -15.42 7.30
CA GLY A 86 0.56 -14.45 6.23
C GLY A 86 1.89 -13.76 6.09
N TYR A 87 2.91 -14.25 6.79
CA TYR A 87 4.28 -13.81 6.52
C TYR A 87 4.76 -14.34 5.19
N VAL A 88 5.48 -13.52 4.44
CA VAL A 88 6.03 -13.85 3.13
C VAL A 88 7.55 -13.99 3.24
N LEU A 89 8.11 -15.03 2.63
CA LEU A 89 9.56 -15.21 2.54
C LEU A 89 10.15 -14.10 1.65
N THR A 90 11.03 -13.27 2.21
CA THR A 90 11.67 -12.15 1.50
C THR A 90 13.11 -12.47 1.07
N GLY A 91 13.74 -13.49 1.62
CA GLY A 91 15.07 -13.90 1.24
C GLY A 91 15.87 -14.53 2.37
N GLU A 92 17.20 -14.49 2.26
CA GLU A 92 18.12 -14.83 3.35
C GLU A 92 18.45 -13.56 4.15
N GLY A 93 18.34 -13.66 5.48
CA GLY A 93 18.64 -12.54 6.38
C GLY A 93 20.07 -12.03 6.22
N LEU A 94 20.23 -10.77 5.86
CA LEU A 94 21.54 -10.11 5.61
C LEU A 94 22.36 -9.83 6.88
N GLY A 95 21.86 -10.20 8.07
CA GLY A 95 22.61 -10.17 9.31
C GLY A 95 22.97 -8.76 9.84
N VAL A 96 22.11 -7.77 9.64
CA VAL A 96 22.34 -6.40 10.15
C VAL A 96 22.37 -6.35 11.69
N ILE A 97 21.73 -7.29 12.36
CA ILE A 97 21.80 -7.46 13.83
C ILE A 97 22.37 -8.85 14.13
N GLY A 98 23.65 -8.95 14.18
CA GLY A 98 24.58 -9.91 14.83
C GLY A 98 24.37 -11.43 14.77
N CYS A 99 23.20 -11.99 14.45
CA CYS A 99 22.93 -13.45 14.59
C CYS A 99 22.16 -14.10 13.43
N TYR A 100 21.85 -13.38 12.35
CA TYR A 100 20.87 -13.86 11.37
C TYR A 100 21.44 -14.35 10.05
N LYS A 101 22.77 -14.34 9.89
CA LYS A 101 23.45 -14.86 8.69
C LYS A 101 23.10 -16.32 8.43
N GLY A 102 22.58 -16.61 7.23
CA GLY A 102 22.15 -17.95 6.84
C GLY A 102 20.79 -18.38 7.37
N LYS A 103 19.98 -17.45 7.91
CA LYS A 103 18.57 -17.68 8.24
C LYS A 103 17.67 -17.16 7.13
N LEU A 104 16.51 -17.79 6.98
CA LEU A 104 15.44 -17.29 6.12
C LEU A 104 14.77 -16.09 6.79
N GLU A 105 14.51 -15.05 6.04
CA GLU A 105 13.78 -13.88 6.50
C GLU A 105 12.36 -13.88 5.97
N TYR A 106 11.41 -13.84 6.88
CA TYR A 106 9.97 -13.71 6.61
C TYR A 106 9.51 -12.33 7.06
N CYS A 107 8.70 -11.68 6.26
CA CYS A 107 8.15 -10.35 6.56
C CYS A 107 6.63 -10.37 6.44
N LEU A 108 5.98 -9.66 7.35
CA LEU A 108 4.59 -9.24 7.23
C LEU A 108 4.58 -7.72 7.38
N ASP A 109 4.19 -7.01 6.34
CA ASP A 109 4.00 -5.58 6.38
C ASP A 109 2.58 -5.20 6.86
N ARG A 110 2.35 -3.92 7.13
CA ARG A 110 1.08 -3.41 7.62
C ARG A 110 -0.06 -3.66 6.64
N ASP A 111 0.19 -3.57 5.34
CA ASP A 111 -0.83 -3.77 4.32
C ASP A 111 -1.23 -5.24 4.23
N GLY A 112 -0.27 -6.16 4.23
CA GLY A 112 -0.51 -7.60 4.29
C GLY A 112 -1.28 -8.01 5.54
N TRP A 113 -0.95 -7.41 6.71
CA TRP A 113 -1.69 -7.65 7.94
C TRP A 113 -3.13 -7.12 7.88
N ALA A 114 -3.35 -5.92 7.33
CA ALA A 114 -4.67 -5.34 7.14
C ALA A 114 -5.56 -6.22 6.24
N VAL A 115 -5.00 -6.79 5.18
CA VAL A 115 -5.69 -7.76 4.31
C VAL A 115 -6.14 -8.99 5.10
N GLN A 116 -5.29 -9.53 5.98
CA GLN A 116 -5.64 -10.69 6.82
C GLN A 116 -6.77 -10.40 7.82
N GLN A 117 -6.86 -9.16 8.32
CA GLN A 117 -7.96 -8.73 9.20
C GLN A 117 -9.26 -8.46 8.42
N GLY A 118 -9.28 -8.72 7.12
CA GLY A 118 -10.41 -8.39 6.25
C GLY A 118 -10.55 -6.90 5.96
N THR A 119 -9.55 -6.10 6.36
CA THR A 119 -9.47 -4.67 6.03
C THR A 119 -8.58 -4.49 4.81
N LYS A 120 -9.17 -4.06 3.70
CA LYS A 120 -8.40 -3.76 2.50
C LYS A 120 -7.58 -2.48 2.71
N PRO A 121 -6.29 -2.44 2.35
CA PRO A 121 -5.50 -1.22 2.40
C PRO A 121 -6.14 -0.13 1.54
N THR A 122 -6.07 1.09 2.01
CA THR A 122 -6.54 2.24 1.22
C THR A 122 -5.39 2.78 0.39
N LEU A 123 -5.54 2.69 -0.93
CA LEU A 123 -4.63 3.30 -1.90
C LEU A 123 -5.09 4.72 -2.19
N LEU A 124 -4.27 5.69 -1.82
CA LEU A 124 -4.50 7.10 -2.13
C LEU A 124 -3.83 7.44 -3.46
N VAL A 125 -4.65 7.80 -4.44
CA VAL A 125 -4.23 8.27 -5.78
C VAL A 125 -4.80 9.65 -5.98
N VAL A 126 -4.07 10.55 -6.60
CA VAL A 126 -4.59 11.87 -7.00
C VAL A 126 -4.65 11.96 -8.52
N ALA A 127 -5.74 12.52 -9.05
CA ALA A 127 -5.95 12.65 -10.49
C ALA A 127 -6.39 14.08 -10.87
N VAL A 128 -6.22 14.43 -12.14
CA VAL A 128 -6.60 15.76 -12.65
C VAL A 128 -7.37 15.69 -13.97
N ALA A 129 -8.47 16.41 -14.02
CA ALA A 129 -9.12 16.81 -15.27
C ALA A 129 -8.42 18.08 -15.80
N MET A 130 -7.47 17.90 -16.70
CA MET A 130 -6.88 19.03 -17.45
C MET A 130 -7.85 19.48 -18.51
N VAL A 131 -8.32 20.74 -18.45
CA VAL A 131 -9.38 21.25 -19.32
C VAL A 131 -8.79 22.31 -20.25
N ASP A 132 -8.88 22.07 -21.55
CA ASP A 132 -8.46 23.04 -22.57
C ASP A 132 -9.50 24.16 -22.81
N PRO A 133 -9.16 25.22 -23.60
CA PRO A 133 -10.07 26.31 -23.90
C PRO A 133 -11.36 25.88 -24.63
N ASP A 134 -11.36 24.73 -25.32
CA ASP A 134 -12.53 24.19 -26.00
C ASP A 134 -13.42 23.32 -25.09
N GLY A 135 -13.08 23.20 -23.79
CA GLY A 135 -13.80 22.37 -22.84
C GLY A 135 -13.57 20.87 -23.01
N ARG A 136 -12.45 20.47 -23.64
CA ARG A 136 -12.04 19.08 -23.73
C ARG A 136 -11.13 18.75 -22.53
N VAL A 137 -11.20 17.51 -22.09
CA VAL A 137 -10.39 16.99 -20.97
C VAL A 137 -9.33 16.06 -21.52
N LEU A 138 -8.11 16.16 -21.03
CA LEU A 138 -7.02 15.27 -21.39
C LEU A 138 -7.22 13.91 -20.70
N MET A 139 -7.15 12.84 -21.50
CA MET A 139 -7.13 11.45 -21.05
C MET A 139 -5.83 10.79 -21.49
N ALA A 140 -5.31 9.89 -20.67
CA ALA A 140 -4.14 9.07 -20.93
C ALA A 140 -4.55 7.60 -21.00
N LYS A 141 -4.05 6.85 -21.99
CA LYS A 141 -4.29 5.41 -22.11
C LYS A 141 -3.13 4.64 -21.55
N ARG A 142 -3.40 3.76 -20.61
CA ARG A 142 -2.37 2.93 -19.97
C ARG A 142 -1.59 2.09 -20.98
N PRO A 143 -0.25 2.15 -20.97
CA PRO A 143 0.58 1.38 -21.90
C PRO A 143 0.48 -0.13 -21.63
N ASN A 144 0.86 -0.91 -22.64
CA ASN A 144 0.90 -2.37 -22.52
C ASN A 144 1.90 -2.80 -21.43
N GLY A 145 1.53 -3.86 -20.70
CA GLY A 145 2.36 -4.42 -19.63
C GLY A 145 2.12 -3.85 -18.23
N LYS A 146 1.37 -2.77 -18.08
CA LYS A 146 0.89 -2.29 -16.77
C LYS A 146 -0.47 -2.93 -16.41
N LYS A 147 -0.80 -3.02 -15.11
CA LYS A 147 -2.12 -3.46 -14.62
C LYS A 147 -3.21 -2.56 -15.24
N MET A 148 -4.33 -3.12 -15.71
CA MET A 148 -5.40 -2.41 -16.43
C MET A 148 -4.95 -1.77 -17.77
N SER A 149 -4.02 -2.39 -18.46
CA SER A 149 -3.53 -1.96 -19.78
C SER A 149 -4.66 -1.70 -20.77
N GLY A 150 -4.53 -0.65 -21.57
CA GLY A 150 -5.47 -0.27 -22.62
C GLY A 150 -6.69 0.52 -22.16
N LEU A 151 -6.88 0.72 -20.85
CA LEU A 151 -7.91 1.61 -20.32
C LEU A 151 -7.44 3.06 -20.33
N TRP A 152 -8.41 3.97 -20.50
CA TRP A 152 -8.21 5.41 -20.48
C TRP A 152 -8.52 5.95 -19.10
N GLU A 153 -7.66 6.80 -18.59
CA GLU A 153 -7.76 7.38 -17.25
C GLU A 153 -7.41 8.86 -17.24
N PHE A 154 -7.70 9.53 -16.13
CA PHE A 154 -7.21 10.89 -15.89
C PHE A 154 -5.74 10.83 -15.52
N PRO A 155 -4.88 11.77 -16.01
CA PRO A 155 -3.49 11.88 -15.56
C PRO A 155 -3.40 12.03 -14.05
N GLY A 156 -2.39 11.39 -13.45
CA GLY A 156 -2.18 11.40 -12.00
C GLY A 156 -1.50 10.13 -11.51
N GLY A 157 -1.33 10.01 -10.21
CA GLY A 157 -0.61 8.88 -9.65
C GLY A 157 -0.78 8.73 -8.14
N LYS A 158 0.04 7.84 -7.56
CA LYS A 158 0.03 7.57 -6.13
C LYS A 158 0.61 8.74 -5.35
N VAL A 159 0.00 9.02 -4.20
CA VAL A 159 0.57 9.96 -3.24
C VAL A 159 1.64 9.25 -2.43
N GLU A 160 2.85 9.77 -2.44
CA GLU A 160 3.97 9.23 -1.69
C GLU A 160 3.97 9.73 -0.23
N GLY A 161 4.70 9.02 0.64
CA GLY A 161 4.75 9.37 2.06
C GLY A 161 5.35 10.76 2.28
N GLY A 162 4.58 11.65 2.93
CA GLY A 162 5.03 12.99 3.32
C GLY A 162 4.79 14.10 2.30
N GLU A 163 4.22 13.80 1.11
CA GLU A 163 3.82 14.84 0.16
C GLU A 163 2.33 15.23 0.29
N SER A 164 1.99 16.46 -0.09
CA SER A 164 0.60 16.89 -0.24
C SER A 164 -0.01 16.33 -1.53
N LEU A 165 -1.35 16.33 -1.64
CA LEU A 165 -2.05 15.89 -2.85
C LEU A 165 -1.65 16.72 -4.07
N GLU A 166 -1.51 18.03 -3.89
CA GLU A 166 -1.10 18.96 -4.92
C GLU A 166 0.36 18.74 -5.34
N ALA A 167 1.25 18.48 -4.39
CA ALA A 167 2.65 18.18 -4.68
C ALA A 167 2.79 16.88 -5.49
N ALA A 168 2.08 15.81 -5.08
CA ALA A 168 2.00 14.56 -5.81
C ALA A 168 1.53 14.79 -7.26
N LEU A 169 0.44 15.54 -7.41
CA LEU A 169 -0.13 15.81 -8.73
C LEU A 169 0.81 16.61 -9.63
N ILE A 170 1.50 17.62 -9.09
CA ILE A 170 2.49 18.42 -9.84
C ILE A 170 3.65 17.53 -10.28
N ARG A 171 4.15 16.65 -9.41
CA ARG A 171 5.22 15.68 -9.72
C ARG A 171 4.78 14.75 -10.84
N GLU A 172 3.63 14.09 -10.72
CA GLU A 172 3.09 13.16 -11.72
C GLU A 172 2.88 13.82 -13.08
N LEU A 173 2.29 15.02 -13.13
CA LEU A 173 2.09 15.77 -14.37
C LEU A 173 3.42 16.15 -15.04
N LYS A 174 4.46 16.40 -14.26
CA LYS A 174 5.81 16.67 -14.77
C LYS A 174 6.45 15.40 -15.34
N GLU A 175 6.30 14.29 -14.66
CA GLU A 175 6.87 12.99 -15.04
C GLU A 175 6.16 12.41 -16.26
N GLU A 176 4.84 12.30 -16.21
CA GLU A 176 4.03 11.65 -17.26
C GLU A 176 3.85 12.51 -18.52
N LEU A 177 3.64 13.82 -18.35
CA LEU A 177 3.23 14.71 -19.44
C LEU A 177 4.25 15.79 -19.78
N GLY A 178 5.25 16.02 -18.93
CA GLY A 178 6.26 17.04 -19.12
C GLY A 178 5.79 18.47 -19.00
N ILE A 179 4.67 18.70 -18.36
CA ILE A 179 4.12 20.03 -18.12
C ILE A 179 4.49 20.56 -16.75
N ASP A 180 4.45 21.88 -16.59
CA ASP A 180 4.60 22.55 -15.31
C ASP A 180 3.30 23.24 -14.91
N THR A 181 2.82 22.99 -13.69
CA THR A 181 1.70 23.68 -13.09
C THR A 181 2.04 24.11 -11.65
N ARG A 182 1.13 24.79 -10.97
CA ARG A 182 1.29 25.27 -9.59
C ARG A 182 0.08 24.86 -8.77
N GLU A 183 0.23 24.75 -7.48
CA GLU A 183 -0.88 24.46 -6.54
C GLU A 183 -2.07 25.40 -6.75
N SER A 184 -1.82 26.71 -6.93
CA SER A 184 -2.86 27.71 -7.17
C SER A 184 -3.65 27.52 -8.49
N CYS A 185 -3.19 26.65 -9.39
CA CYS A 185 -3.86 26.29 -10.64
C CYS A 185 -4.63 24.96 -10.53
N LEU A 186 -4.56 24.29 -9.39
CA LEU A 186 -5.24 23.04 -9.09
C LEU A 186 -6.44 23.31 -8.20
N ALA A 187 -7.64 23.18 -8.76
CA ALA A 187 -8.89 23.35 -8.01
C ALA A 187 -9.40 21.96 -7.60
N ALA A 188 -9.46 21.67 -6.29
CA ALA A 188 -10.11 20.48 -5.80
C ALA A 188 -11.57 20.46 -6.26
N TYR A 189 -12.00 19.37 -6.89
CA TYR A 189 -13.32 19.29 -7.47
C TYR A 189 -14.20 18.25 -6.77
N THR A 190 -13.79 16.99 -6.80
CA THR A 190 -14.55 15.88 -6.23
C THR A 190 -13.59 14.76 -5.84
N PHE A 191 -14.13 13.64 -5.39
CA PHE A 191 -13.35 12.43 -5.15
C PHE A 191 -14.15 11.20 -5.55
N VAL A 192 -13.45 10.09 -5.77
CA VAL A 192 -14.02 8.75 -5.94
C VAL A 192 -13.47 7.83 -4.86
N SER A 193 -14.36 7.00 -4.32
CA SER A 193 -13.99 5.83 -3.53
C SER A 193 -14.49 4.58 -4.25
N HIS A 194 -13.58 3.66 -4.55
CA HIS A 194 -13.92 2.41 -5.23
C HIS A 194 -13.23 1.23 -4.54
N GLU A 195 -13.95 0.13 -4.35
CA GLU A 195 -13.42 -1.07 -3.72
C GLU A 195 -13.03 -2.09 -4.78
N TYR A 196 -11.72 -2.35 -4.91
CA TYR A 196 -11.17 -3.43 -5.70
C TYR A 196 -11.03 -4.72 -4.85
N GLU A 197 -10.66 -5.83 -5.48
CA GLU A 197 -10.48 -7.10 -4.79
C GLU A 197 -9.42 -7.01 -3.68
N ASP A 198 -8.27 -6.38 -3.99
CA ASP A 198 -7.10 -6.33 -3.11
C ASP A 198 -7.00 -5.04 -2.26
N PHE A 199 -7.66 -3.96 -2.66
CA PHE A 199 -7.53 -2.64 -2.03
C PHE A 199 -8.77 -1.77 -2.21
N ARG A 200 -8.87 -0.72 -1.40
CA ARG A 200 -9.84 0.37 -1.56
C ARG A 200 -9.11 1.57 -2.15
N LEU A 201 -9.57 2.05 -3.30
CA LEU A 201 -9.09 3.30 -3.89
C LEU A 201 -9.79 4.49 -3.26
N LEU A 202 -9.04 5.50 -2.87
CA LEU A 202 -9.53 6.87 -2.64
C LEU A 202 -8.80 7.79 -3.60
N MET A 203 -9.55 8.45 -4.50
CA MET A 203 -8.98 9.26 -5.57
C MET A 203 -9.63 10.65 -5.63
N PRO A 204 -9.03 11.67 -4.99
CA PRO A 204 -9.33 13.07 -5.24
C PRO A 204 -9.09 13.44 -6.70
N LEU A 205 -10.09 14.11 -7.33
CA LEU A 205 -9.98 14.68 -8.66
C LEU A 205 -9.89 16.21 -8.57
N TYR A 206 -8.83 16.73 -9.16
CA TYR A 206 -8.63 18.16 -9.35
C TYR A 206 -9.01 18.60 -10.75
N VAL A 207 -9.29 19.88 -10.93
CA VAL A 207 -9.43 20.52 -12.24
C VAL A 207 -8.26 21.48 -12.45
N CYS A 208 -7.60 21.38 -13.59
CA CYS A 208 -6.52 22.27 -14.01
C CYS A 208 -6.84 22.90 -15.38
N ARG A 209 -6.83 24.23 -15.44
CA ARG A 209 -7.06 25.02 -16.68
C ARG A 209 -5.84 25.83 -17.10
N VAL A 210 -4.79 25.84 -16.26
CA VAL A 210 -3.59 26.64 -16.48
C VAL A 210 -2.34 25.83 -16.21
N TRP A 211 -1.54 25.64 -17.21
CA TRP A 211 -0.23 24.97 -17.14
C TRP A 211 0.74 25.57 -18.14
N LYS A 212 2.02 25.24 -18.06
CA LYS A 212 3.06 25.60 -19.01
C LYS A 212 3.54 24.35 -19.76
N GLY A 213 3.83 24.49 -21.03
CA GLY A 213 4.26 23.41 -21.90
C GLY A 213 3.10 22.77 -22.66
N THR A 214 3.44 21.81 -23.52
CA THR A 214 2.46 21.00 -24.27
C THR A 214 2.51 19.60 -23.72
N PRO A 215 1.37 19.01 -23.29
CA PRO A 215 1.35 17.63 -22.80
C PRO A 215 1.91 16.65 -23.83
N GLN A 216 2.85 15.82 -23.42
CA GLN A 216 3.51 14.81 -24.24
C GLN A 216 3.50 13.48 -23.49
N ALA A 217 3.25 12.39 -24.21
CA ALA A 217 3.34 11.04 -23.66
C ALA A 217 4.80 10.68 -23.35
N ARG A 218 5.19 10.69 -22.08
CA ARG A 218 6.59 10.39 -21.66
C ARG A 218 6.80 8.96 -21.20
N GLU A 219 5.71 8.25 -20.93
CA GLU A 219 5.74 6.86 -20.46
C GLU A 219 5.20 5.84 -21.49
N GLY A 220 5.06 6.27 -22.75
CA GLY A 220 4.54 5.41 -23.83
C GLY A 220 3.02 5.24 -23.82
N GLN A 221 2.30 6.10 -23.07
CA GLN A 221 0.85 6.19 -23.08
C GLN A 221 0.35 6.91 -24.34
N ASP A 222 -0.88 6.58 -24.82
CA ASP A 222 -1.57 7.42 -25.80
C ASP A 222 -2.28 8.58 -25.07
N LEU A 223 -2.34 9.75 -25.69
CA LEU A 223 -3.04 10.91 -25.16
C LEU A 223 -4.20 11.32 -26.07
N ALA A 224 -5.34 11.73 -25.50
CA ALA A 224 -6.49 12.21 -26.23
C ALA A 224 -7.18 13.36 -25.49
N TRP A 225 -7.52 14.43 -26.24
CA TRP A 225 -8.39 15.50 -25.76
C TRP A 225 -9.83 15.16 -26.09
N VAL A 226 -10.67 14.91 -25.10
CA VAL A 226 -12.01 14.34 -25.22
C VAL A 226 -13.04 15.24 -24.55
N ARG A 227 -14.15 15.54 -25.23
CA ARG A 227 -15.30 16.21 -24.59
C ARG A 227 -15.94 15.27 -23.58
N PRO A 228 -16.37 15.72 -22.38
CA PRO A 228 -16.94 14.85 -21.35
C PRO A 228 -18.07 13.96 -21.88
N GLN A 229 -18.94 14.47 -22.73
CA GLN A 229 -20.07 13.72 -23.33
C GLN A 229 -19.62 12.55 -24.21
N ARG A 230 -18.37 12.54 -24.67
CA ARG A 230 -17.79 11.46 -25.50
C ARG A 230 -16.90 10.49 -24.73
N MET A 231 -16.58 10.77 -23.45
CA MET A 231 -15.71 9.92 -22.65
C MET A 231 -16.22 8.49 -22.48
N ARG A 232 -17.55 8.30 -22.49
CA ARG A 232 -18.17 6.96 -22.44
C ARG A 232 -17.80 6.04 -23.61
N ASN A 233 -17.23 6.57 -24.68
CA ASN A 233 -16.74 5.79 -25.82
C ASN A 233 -15.31 5.25 -25.59
N TYR A 234 -14.69 5.61 -24.47
CA TYR A 234 -13.35 5.20 -24.08
C TYR A 234 -13.47 4.22 -22.91
N PRO A 235 -12.89 3.01 -23.01
CA PRO A 235 -12.91 2.07 -21.89
C PRO A 235 -12.09 2.64 -20.75
N MET A 236 -12.69 2.76 -19.57
CA MET A 236 -12.08 3.38 -18.38
C MET A 236 -12.08 2.39 -17.20
N PRO A 237 -11.19 2.58 -16.20
CA PRO A 237 -11.30 1.87 -14.92
C PRO A 237 -12.66 2.15 -14.27
N PRO A 238 -13.25 1.18 -13.54
CA PRO A 238 -14.55 1.37 -12.88
C PRO A 238 -14.60 2.57 -11.93
N ALA A 239 -13.46 2.94 -11.34
CA ALA A 239 -13.35 4.11 -10.46
C ALA A 239 -13.52 5.44 -11.21
N ASP A 240 -13.14 5.53 -12.48
CA ASP A 240 -13.17 6.77 -13.26
C ASP A 240 -14.53 7.02 -13.91
N GLU A 241 -15.31 5.97 -14.18
CA GLU A 241 -16.61 6.08 -14.87
C GLU A 241 -17.60 7.06 -14.20
N PRO A 242 -17.75 7.10 -12.85
CA PRO A 242 -18.66 8.04 -12.20
C PRO A 242 -18.27 9.51 -12.42
N LEU A 243 -17.00 9.81 -12.65
CA LEU A 243 -16.49 11.16 -12.86
C LEU A 243 -16.96 11.78 -14.16
N ILE A 244 -17.33 10.96 -15.17
CA ILE A 244 -17.84 11.44 -16.46
C ILE A 244 -19.10 12.27 -16.29
N ALA A 245 -20.05 11.81 -15.47
CA ALA A 245 -21.28 12.57 -15.22
C ALA A 245 -20.99 13.92 -14.57
N MET A 246 -20.13 13.92 -13.54
CA MET A 246 -19.74 15.15 -12.85
C MET A 246 -19.03 16.14 -13.79
N LEU A 247 -18.17 15.66 -14.68
CA LEU A 247 -17.49 16.52 -15.66
C LEU A 247 -18.43 17.03 -16.75
N CYS A 248 -19.47 16.28 -17.13
CA CYS A 248 -20.51 16.77 -18.03
C CYS A 248 -21.34 17.91 -17.42
N ASP A 249 -21.51 17.91 -16.09
CA ASP A 249 -22.22 18.97 -15.37
C ASP A 249 -21.35 20.23 -15.17
N LEU A 250 -20.01 20.05 -15.17
CA LEU A 250 -19.05 21.14 -14.98
C LEU A 250 -18.73 21.88 -16.28
N LEU A 251 -18.74 21.19 -17.43
CA LEU A 251 -18.21 21.62 -18.73
C LEU A 251 -19.26 21.55 -19.85
#